data_704d468ae8f745549b8aea887933d9ee
#
_entry.id   704d468ae8f745549b8aea887933d9ee
#
_cell.length_a   1.000
_cell.length_b   1.000
_cell.length_c   1.000
_cell.angle_alpha   90.00
_cell.angle_beta   90.00
_cell.angle_gamma   90.00
#
_symmetry.space_group_name_H-M   'P 1'
#
loop_
_entity.id
_entity.type
_entity.pdbx_description
1 polymer ?
#
loop_
_entity_poly.entity_id
_entity_poly.type
_entity_poly.pdbx_seq_one_letter_code
_entity_poly.pdbx_strand_id
1 'polypeptide(L)'
;MKFNISRRLVLSLSIFLLAVTGTFSRAYADLWADYSAAVADAEEEGTPEKISLELTAITPYNDDLIWINQASDERKLLVVTWGDEWYPENYQPGDEFIVSPAHPVWVTAVPEMKQWLRDNPVGADELTMRIRQLLGMPPDASKTLFVEFWVSPDQIFRPSPDPEISDHEAELDFPDSPYFTIDTDYRDWFNDLRSTQYTWPWAMPWTRLGYTYDWGDQTDHVGMSEFIIRGDATVRIHSMTPTADYFASLPVVLNSGDYNGNGTSDVAVFRGSSGLWSVKGITRIYFGTTSDIPVPGDYNADGTTDIAVYRRSSGMWAVRGITRTYFGSSSDTPVPGDYDGDGSCDTGIFRGASGLWAIKNVTRVYLGSSGDRPVPGDFTGDGTTDIGIFRKSSGLWGIKDVSRIYFGQAGDTPVPGDFTGDGTWEAGVFRPENGRWYLRNLTRFDFGSSIVQPFLIDYDGDSTEDTAVWQDSLGIWDIRGISRFYYGSTGDIPATR
;
A
#
# COMPACT_ATOMS: atom_id res chain seq x y z
N MET A 1 56.08 -37.56 9.64
CA MET A 1 55.91 -36.37 8.81
C MET A 1 55.16 -35.28 9.65
N LYS A 2 55.94 -34.32 10.17
CA LYS A 2 55.40 -33.25 11.00
C LYS A 2 54.99 -32.09 10.07
N PHE A 3 53.72 -31.76 9.99
CA PHE A 3 53.27 -30.58 9.28
C PHE A 3 53.51 -29.34 10.14
N ASN A 4 54.35 -28.47 9.67
CA ASN A 4 54.66 -27.17 10.22
C ASN A 4 53.57 -26.18 9.70
N ILE A 5 52.53 -25.92 10.50
CA ILE A 5 51.56 -24.87 10.18
C ILE A 5 52.20 -23.51 10.49
N SER A 6 52.42 -22.75 9.46
CA SER A 6 53.18 -21.50 9.51
C SER A 6 52.46 -20.47 10.41
N ARG A 7 53.20 -19.89 11.36
CA ARG A 7 52.79 -18.79 12.25
C ARG A 7 52.22 -17.55 11.52
N ARG A 8 52.39 -17.48 10.19
CA ARG A 8 51.86 -16.37 9.36
C ARG A 8 50.34 -16.46 9.12
N LEU A 9 49.73 -17.65 9.15
CA LEU A 9 48.28 -17.83 8.94
C LEU A 9 47.46 -17.41 10.18
N VAL A 10 48.01 -17.61 11.39
CA VAL A 10 47.37 -17.26 12.65
C VAL A 10 47.35 -15.72 12.86
N LEU A 11 48.45 -15.04 12.43
CA LEU A 11 48.52 -13.58 12.54
C LEU A 11 47.57 -12.85 11.57
N SER A 12 47.41 -13.42 10.36
CA SER A 12 46.45 -12.83 9.38
C SER A 12 44.98 -13.00 9.77
N LEU A 13 44.63 -14.12 10.41
CA LEU A 13 43.27 -14.34 10.91
C LEU A 13 42.92 -13.42 12.11
N SER A 14 43.91 -13.21 13.02
CA SER A 14 43.70 -12.32 14.18
C SER A 14 43.66 -10.85 13.79
N ILE A 15 44.40 -10.42 12.77
CA ILE A 15 44.34 -9.05 12.24
C ILE A 15 43.05 -8.83 11.47
N PHE A 16 42.53 -9.83 10.74
CA PHE A 16 41.25 -9.74 10.04
C PHE A 16 40.08 -9.68 11.03
N LEU A 17 40.08 -10.46 12.11
CA LEU A 17 39.07 -10.43 13.15
C LEU A 17 39.08 -9.10 13.93
N LEU A 18 40.27 -8.54 14.23
CA LEU A 18 40.39 -7.24 14.87
C LEU A 18 39.98 -6.08 13.94
N ALA A 19 40.23 -6.18 12.63
CA ALA A 19 39.79 -5.19 11.66
C ALA A 19 38.28 -5.21 11.48
N VAL A 20 37.63 -6.37 11.46
CA VAL A 20 36.19 -6.51 11.34
C VAL A 20 35.46 -5.98 12.58
N THR A 21 35.94 -6.34 13.79
CA THR A 21 35.37 -5.83 15.04
C THR A 21 35.60 -4.32 15.23
N GLY A 22 36.77 -3.83 14.76
CA GLY A 22 37.09 -2.39 14.81
C GLY A 22 36.26 -1.55 13.84
N THR A 23 35.95 -2.09 12.67
CA THR A 23 35.06 -1.39 11.70
C THR A 23 33.60 -1.35 12.17
N PHE A 24 33.07 -2.44 12.75
CA PHE A 24 31.71 -2.45 13.32
C PHE A 24 31.54 -1.48 14.49
N SER A 25 32.53 -1.40 15.42
CA SER A 25 32.46 -0.46 16.55
C SER A 25 32.60 0.99 16.11
N ARG A 26 33.37 1.27 15.06
CA ARG A 26 33.51 2.61 14.50
C ARG A 26 32.25 3.06 13.76
N ALA A 27 31.65 2.21 12.93
CA ALA A 27 30.41 2.52 12.25
C ALA A 27 29.26 2.80 13.23
N TYR A 28 29.15 2.06 14.33
CA TYR A 28 28.15 2.30 15.36
C TYR A 28 28.38 3.59 16.14
N ALA A 29 29.62 3.94 16.45
CA ALA A 29 29.96 5.20 17.08
C ALA A 29 29.67 6.40 16.16
N ASP A 30 29.88 6.23 14.85
CA ASP A 30 29.57 7.27 13.86
C ASP A 30 28.05 7.52 13.78
N LEU A 31 27.18 6.47 13.85
CA LEU A 31 25.72 6.62 13.91
C LEU A 31 25.23 7.42 15.14
N TRP A 32 25.85 7.18 16.31
CA TRP A 32 25.51 7.97 17.51
C TRP A 32 26.02 9.41 17.43
N ALA A 33 27.12 9.65 16.73
CA ALA A 33 27.60 11.01 16.47
C ALA A 33 26.63 11.78 15.55
N ASP A 34 26.16 11.13 14.47
CA ASP A 34 25.17 11.71 13.55
C ASP A 34 23.85 11.98 14.26
N TYR A 35 23.36 11.01 15.07
CA TYR A 35 22.16 11.20 15.87
C TYR A 35 22.29 12.35 16.89
N SER A 36 23.44 12.45 17.56
CA SER A 36 23.69 13.54 18.53
C SER A 36 23.76 14.89 17.85
N ALA A 37 24.30 14.96 16.65
CA ALA A 37 24.31 16.19 15.85
C ALA A 37 22.89 16.60 15.44
N ALA A 38 22.04 15.63 15.06
CA ALA A 38 20.64 15.86 14.75
C ALA A 38 19.85 16.41 15.95
N VAL A 39 20.08 15.85 17.15
CA VAL A 39 19.46 16.36 18.40
C VAL A 39 19.89 17.81 18.65
N ALA A 40 21.17 18.13 18.48
CA ALA A 40 21.69 19.48 18.68
C ALA A 40 21.15 20.48 17.64
N ASP A 41 21.03 20.07 16.36
CA ASP A 41 20.44 20.91 15.31
C ASP A 41 18.93 21.15 15.53
N ALA A 42 18.20 20.12 15.95
CA ALA A 42 16.78 20.25 16.25
C ALA A 42 16.49 21.07 17.51
N GLU A 43 17.44 21.14 18.47
CA GLU A 43 17.32 21.97 19.67
C GLU A 43 17.45 23.47 19.33
N GLU A 44 18.21 23.85 18.29
CA GLU A 44 18.33 25.23 17.83
C GLU A 44 16.96 25.81 17.43
N GLU A 45 16.84 27.12 17.49
CA GLU A 45 15.60 27.78 17.06
C GLU A 45 15.34 27.52 15.57
N GLY A 46 14.09 27.24 15.23
CA GLY A 46 13.67 27.11 13.85
C GLY A 46 13.89 28.40 13.06
N THR A 47 14.25 28.26 11.79
CA THR A 47 14.36 29.39 10.87
C THR A 47 13.38 29.21 9.71
N PRO A 48 13.02 30.29 8.99
CA PRO A 48 12.08 30.15 7.85
C PRO A 48 12.53 29.14 6.80
N GLU A 49 13.82 28.88 6.66
CA GLU A 49 14.38 27.93 5.71
C GLU A 49 14.16 26.48 6.16
N LYS A 50 13.87 26.23 7.44
CA LYS A 50 13.55 24.89 7.98
C LYS A 50 12.06 24.57 7.88
N ILE A 51 11.19 25.49 7.47
CA ILE A 51 9.76 25.24 7.28
C ILE A 51 9.58 24.39 6.02
N SER A 52 8.96 23.21 6.15
CA SER A 52 8.50 22.43 5.00
C SER A 52 7.15 22.98 4.52
N LEU A 53 6.99 23.09 3.21
CA LEU A 53 5.74 23.47 2.53
C LEU A 53 5.03 22.23 1.91
N GLU A 54 5.54 21.04 2.21
CA GLU A 54 5.08 19.78 1.64
C GLU A 54 4.55 18.81 2.71
N LEU A 55 4.19 19.33 3.89
CA LEU A 55 3.59 18.50 4.94
C LEU A 55 2.23 17.95 4.50
N THR A 56 1.91 16.76 4.96
CA THR A 56 0.60 16.17 4.69
C THR A 56 -0.50 16.99 5.37
N ALA A 57 -1.38 17.56 4.55
CA ALA A 57 -2.57 18.25 5.03
C ALA A 57 -3.72 17.24 5.25
N ILE A 58 -4.25 17.19 6.46
CA ILE A 58 -5.37 16.32 6.80
C ILE A 58 -6.67 17.07 6.54
N THR A 59 -7.17 16.93 5.34
CA THR A 59 -8.46 17.49 4.91
C THR A 59 -9.32 16.41 4.27
N PRO A 60 -10.66 16.52 4.33
CA PRO A 60 -11.55 15.58 3.65
C PRO A 60 -11.43 15.59 2.12
N TYR A 61 -10.65 16.50 1.56
CA TYR A 61 -10.40 16.66 0.12
C TYR A 61 -9.02 16.16 -0.29
N ASN A 62 -8.21 15.71 0.66
CA ASN A 62 -6.93 15.07 0.38
C ASN A 62 -7.20 13.61 0.03
N ASP A 63 -7.23 13.31 -1.27
CA ASP A 63 -7.50 11.99 -1.83
C ASP A 63 -6.28 11.05 -1.72
N ASP A 64 -5.12 11.56 -1.27
CA ASP A 64 -3.92 10.74 -0.99
C ASP A 64 -3.98 10.07 0.38
N LEU A 65 -4.95 10.44 1.22
CA LEU A 65 -5.14 9.88 2.56
C LEU A 65 -6.20 8.77 2.58
N ILE A 66 -6.02 7.82 3.47
CA ILE A 66 -6.96 6.71 3.63
C ILE A 66 -8.02 7.06 4.67
N TRP A 67 -9.27 7.03 4.24
CA TRP A 67 -10.43 7.43 5.03
C TRP A 67 -11.49 6.34 5.09
N ILE A 68 -12.16 6.22 6.23
CA ILE A 68 -13.49 5.59 6.29
C ILE A 68 -14.55 6.66 6.57
N ASN A 69 -15.72 6.53 5.96
CA ASN A 69 -16.83 7.48 6.06
C ASN A 69 -16.44 8.94 5.70
N GLN A 70 -15.51 9.12 4.76
CA GLN A 70 -14.90 10.41 4.41
C GLN A 70 -15.91 11.57 4.24
N ALA A 71 -17.08 11.30 3.67
CA ALA A 71 -18.11 12.31 3.42
C ALA A 71 -19.03 12.60 4.62
N SER A 72 -18.81 11.97 5.78
CA SER A 72 -19.65 12.10 6.98
C SER A 72 -18.93 12.78 8.14
N ASP A 73 -19.69 13.17 9.16
CA ASP A 73 -19.13 13.66 10.42
C ASP A 73 -18.48 12.54 11.27
N GLU A 74 -18.69 11.27 10.89
CA GLU A 74 -18.12 10.09 11.54
C GLU A 74 -16.85 9.60 10.82
N ARG A 75 -16.26 10.45 9.98
CA ARG A 75 -15.03 10.13 9.26
C ARG A 75 -13.88 9.80 10.20
N LYS A 76 -13.08 8.82 9.80
CA LYS A 76 -11.83 8.48 10.48
C LYS A 76 -10.71 8.39 9.46
N LEU A 77 -9.55 8.86 9.85
CA LEU A 77 -8.30 8.80 9.10
C LEU A 77 -7.50 7.58 9.54
N LEU A 78 -6.82 6.92 8.61
CA LEU A 78 -5.83 5.91 8.92
C LEU A 78 -4.48 6.57 9.21
N VAL A 79 -3.92 6.28 10.37
CA VAL A 79 -2.60 6.74 10.80
C VAL A 79 -1.78 5.57 11.30
N VAL A 80 -0.45 5.72 11.31
CA VAL A 80 0.46 4.65 11.70
C VAL A 80 1.50 5.12 12.71
N THR A 81 1.85 4.23 13.65
CA THR A 81 3.01 4.38 14.55
C THR A 81 3.94 3.19 14.42
N TRP A 82 5.23 3.40 14.66
CA TRP A 82 6.18 2.30 14.79
C TRP A 82 6.28 1.89 16.26
N GLY A 83 5.74 0.71 16.57
CA GLY A 83 5.52 0.17 17.90
C GLY A 83 6.42 -1.02 18.25
N ASP A 84 6.11 -1.64 19.36
CA ASP A 84 6.77 -2.84 19.88
C ASP A 84 5.74 -3.88 20.32
N GLU A 85 6.20 -5.01 20.86
CA GLU A 85 5.40 -6.17 21.26
C GLU A 85 4.33 -5.87 22.33
N TRP A 86 4.35 -4.68 22.93
CA TRP A 86 3.30 -4.30 23.86
C TRP A 86 1.91 -4.26 23.20
N TYR A 87 1.84 -3.87 21.92
CA TYR A 87 0.57 -3.81 21.21
C TYR A 87 -0.06 -5.20 21.03
N PRO A 88 0.59 -6.17 20.38
CA PRO A 88 -0.02 -7.50 20.19
C PRO A 88 -0.16 -8.30 21.48
N GLU A 89 0.56 -7.96 22.56
CA GLU A 89 0.36 -8.55 23.88
C GLU A 89 -0.94 -8.08 24.57
N ASN A 90 -1.46 -6.90 24.21
CA ASN A 90 -2.61 -6.30 24.86
C ASN A 90 -3.85 -6.19 23.98
N TYR A 91 -3.71 -6.20 22.64
CA TYR A 91 -4.79 -5.93 21.71
C TYR A 91 -4.74 -6.84 20.46
N GLN A 92 -5.86 -6.83 19.72
CA GLN A 92 -5.99 -7.48 18.42
C GLN A 92 -6.51 -6.47 17.37
N PRO A 93 -6.29 -6.68 16.06
CA PRO A 93 -6.94 -5.90 15.01
C PRO A 93 -8.47 -5.88 15.21
N GLY A 94 -9.05 -4.68 15.10
CA GLY A 94 -10.46 -4.43 15.35
C GLY A 94 -10.79 -3.96 16.78
N ASP A 95 -9.88 -4.10 17.73
CA ASP A 95 -10.08 -3.62 19.11
C ASP A 95 -10.05 -2.08 19.17
N GLU A 96 -10.88 -1.53 20.05
CA GLU A 96 -10.85 -0.11 20.39
C GLU A 96 -10.19 0.08 21.75
N PHE A 97 -9.40 1.14 21.90
CA PHE A 97 -8.85 1.55 23.19
C PHE A 97 -8.79 3.07 23.32
N ILE A 98 -8.65 3.54 24.54
CA ILE A 98 -8.49 4.95 24.86
C ILE A 98 -7.00 5.25 25.03
N VAL A 99 -6.47 6.20 24.26
CA VAL A 99 -5.09 6.65 24.37
C VAL A 99 -4.87 7.29 25.74
N SER A 100 -3.83 6.86 26.44
CA SER A 100 -3.51 7.41 27.76
C SER A 100 -2.98 8.85 27.62
N PRO A 101 -3.51 9.82 28.39
CA PRO A 101 -2.94 11.17 28.43
C PRO A 101 -1.47 11.24 28.85
N ALA A 102 -1.01 10.25 29.62
CA ALA A 102 0.39 10.16 30.05
C ALA A 102 1.32 9.59 28.96
N HIS A 103 0.76 8.97 27.92
CA HIS A 103 1.52 8.33 26.84
C HIS A 103 0.81 8.62 25.50
N PRO A 104 0.92 9.86 24.98
CA PRO A 104 0.36 10.20 23.67
C PRO A 104 1.05 9.37 22.60
N VAL A 105 0.31 9.05 21.51
CA VAL A 105 0.84 8.25 20.42
C VAL A 105 1.23 9.17 19.28
N TRP A 106 2.50 9.12 18.90
CA TRP A 106 3.04 9.82 17.75
C TRP A 106 2.80 8.99 16.50
N VAL A 107 2.28 9.63 15.45
CA VAL A 107 1.84 8.96 14.23
C VAL A 107 2.18 9.78 13.00
N THR A 108 2.23 9.11 11.86
CA THR A 108 2.16 9.73 10.53
C THR A 108 0.90 9.25 9.80
N ALA A 109 0.44 9.98 8.80
CA ALA A 109 -0.70 9.57 8.01
C ALA A 109 -0.34 8.41 7.06
N VAL A 110 -1.26 7.47 6.86
CA VAL A 110 -1.08 6.41 5.86
C VAL A 110 -1.65 6.96 4.54
N PRO A 111 -0.91 6.82 3.38
CA PRO A 111 0.22 5.93 3.11
C PRO A 111 1.61 6.59 3.08
N GLU A 112 1.79 7.80 3.62
CA GLU A 112 2.98 8.65 3.45
C GLU A 112 4.32 7.87 3.60
N MET A 113 4.48 7.09 4.67
CA MET A 113 5.70 6.31 4.89
C MET A 113 5.89 5.18 3.87
N LYS A 114 4.79 4.50 3.49
CA LYS A 114 4.84 3.45 2.46
C LYS A 114 5.25 4.04 1.11
N GLN A 115 4.75 5.23 0.80
CA GLN A 115 5.07 5.95 -0.43
C GLN A 115 6.52 6.41 -0.44
N TRP A 116 7.00 7.00 0.67
CA TRP A 116 8.39 7.43 0.78
C TRP A 116 9.39 6.28 0.55
N LEU A 117 9.15 5.10 1.16
CA LEU A 117 10.01 3.92 1.00
C LEU A 117 9.95 3.29 -0.40
N ARG A 118 8.84 3.44 -1.09
CA ARG A 118 8.69 3.05 -2.49
C ARG A 118 9.57 3.91 -3.40
N ASP A 119 9.53 5.23 -3.16
CA ASP A 119 10.31 6.21 -3.93
C ASP A 119 11.81 6.17 -3.56
N ASN A 120 12.14 5.66 -2.36
CA ASN A 120 13.49 5.58 -1.81
C ASN A 120 13.81 4.13 -1.38
N PRO A 121 13.93 3.18 -2.32
CA PRO A 121 14.10 1.77 -1.99
C PRO A 121 15.37 1.51 -1.19
N VAL A 122 15.24 0.72 -0.12
CA VAL A 122 16.32 0.39 0.82
C VAL A 122 16.49 -1.10 0.91
N GLY A 123 17.72 -1.58 0.97
CA GLY A 123 18.01 -3.01 1.16
C GLY A 123 17.44 -3.55 2.48
N ALA A 124 16.97 -4.80 2.48
CA ALA A 124 16.35 -5.42 3.65
C ALA A 124 17.22 -5.34 4.93
N ASP A 125 18.53 -5.45 4.79
CA ASP A 125 19.48 -5.37 5.91
C ASP A 125 19.61 -3.92 6.47
N GLU A 126 19.28 -2.92 5.68
CA GLU A 126 19.39 -1.50 6.03
C GLU A 126 18.04 -0.89 6.45
N LEU A 127 16.95 -1.55 6.13
CA LEU A 127 15.58 -1.04 6.30
C LEU A 127 15.31 -0.52 7.72
N THR A 128 15.57 -1.33 8.75
CA THR A 128 15.31 -0.94 10.13
C THR A 128 16.10 0.29 10.56
N MET A 129 17.34 0.44 10.09
CA MET A 129 18.14 1.63 10.38
C MET A 129 17.61 2.86 9.64
N ARG A 130 17.22 2.70 8.38
CA ARG A 130 16.66 3.80 7.60
C ARG A 130 15.33 4.32 8.17
N ILE A 131 14.48 3.42 8.70
CA ILE A 131 13.26 3.82 9.42
C ILE A 131 13.60 4.61 10.69
N ARG A 132 14.60 4.18 11.48
CA ARG A 132 15.06 4.95 12.65
C ARG A 132 15.49 6.36 12.25
N GLN A 133 16.25 6.46 11.19
CA GLN A 133 16.73 7.74 10.66
C GLN A 133 15.58 8.64 10.25
N LEU A 134 14.68 8.12 9.41
CA LEU A 134 13.53 8.83 8.87
C LEU A 134 12.56 9.33 9.95
N LEU A 135 12.38 8.55 11.02
CA LEU A 135 11.48 8.88 12.13
C LEU A 135 12.17 9.62 13.28
N GLY A 136 13.42 10.05 13.12
CA GLY A 136 14.15 10.72 14.19
C GLY A 136 14.41 9.86 15.42
N MET A 137 14.42 8.54 15.28
CA MET A 137 14.61 7.60 16.38
C MET A 137 16.09 7.32 16.65
N PRO A 138 16.47 7.01 17.89
CA PRO A 138 17.88 6.69 18.19
C PRO A 138 18.32 5.39 17.50
N PRO A 139 19.65 5.24 17.24
CA PRO A 139 20.19 4.09 16.52
C PRO A 139 19.88 2.71 17.14
N ASP A 140 19.54 2.64 18.40
CA ASP A 140 19.22 1.44 19.16
C ASP A 140 17.73 1.27 19.48
N ALA A 141 16.84 2.08 18.91
CA ALA A 141 15.40 1.96 19.11
C ALA A 141 14.92 0.52 18.79
N SER A 142 14.21 -0.09 19.74
CA SER A 142 13.82 -1.50 19.69
C SER A 142 12.35 -1.66 19.26
N LYS A 143 11.96 -0.98 18.20
CA LYS A 143 10.63 -1.13 17.62
C LYS A 143 10.59 -2.28 16.62
N THR A 144 9.49 -3.05 16.60
CA THR A 144 9.42 -4.32 15.88
C THR A 144 8.28 -4.43 14.90
N LEU A 145 7.27 -3.56 15.04
CA LEU A 145 6.06 -3.63 14.20
C LEU A 145 5.45 -2.25 13.96
N PHE A 146 4.70 -2.13 12.89
CA PHE A 146 3.85 -0.98 12.62
C PHE A 146 2.42 -1.28 13.08
N VAL A 147 1.80 -0.28 13.73
CA VAL A 147 0.42 -0.35 14.19
C VAL A 147 -0.37 0.76 13.51
N GLU A 148 -1.37 0.38 12.75
CA GLU A 148 -2.27 1.32 12.08
C GLU A 148 -3.54 1.51 12.90
N PHE A 149 -4.02 2.76 12.99
CA PHE A 149 -5.19 3.14 13.77
C PHE A 149 -6.18 3.94 12.93
N TRP A 150 -7.45 3.64 13.07
CA TRP A 150 -8.52 4.54 12.70
C TRP A 150 -8.74 5.56 13.80
N VAL A 151 -8.59 6.84 13.48
CA VAL A 151 -8.76 7.96 14.42
C VAL A 151 -9.60 9.07 13.79
N SER A 152 -10.40 9.77 14.59
CA SER A 152 -11.14 10.96 14.12
C SER A 152 -10.17 12.15 13.99
N PRO A 153 -10.25 12.97 12.92
CA PRO A 153 -9.33 14.09 12.71
C PRO A 153 -9.32 15.12 13.86
N ASP A 154 -10.42 15.28 14.57
CA ASP A 154 -10.52 16.17 15.75
C ASP A 154 -9.77 15.63 16.98
N GLN A 155 -9.31 14.38 16.93
CA GLN A 155 -8.55 13.71 17.97
C GLN A 155 -7.05 13.70 17.73
N ILE A 156 -6.57 14.30 16.65
CA ILE A 156 -5.15 14.46 16.34
C ILE A 156 -4.78 15.93 16.17
N PHE A 157 -3.50 16.21 16.33
CA PHE A 157 -2.96 17.56 16.12
C PHE A 157 -1.52 17.47 15.64
N ARG A 158 -1.04 18.52 14.99
CA ARG A 158 0.36 18.68 14.60
C ARG A 158 1.17 19.19 15.80
N PRO A 159 2.30 18.56 16.16
CA PRO A 159 3.11 19.00 17.30
C PRO A 159 4.01 20.19 16.93
N SER A 160 3.40 21.32 16.59
CA SER A 160 4.00 22.60 16.19
C SER A 160 3.37 23.75 16.96
N PRO A 161 3.91 25.00 16.91
CA PRO A 161 3.28 26.14 17.54
C PRO A 161 1.84 26.42 17.09
N ASP A 162 1.51 26.14 15.83
CA ASP A 162 0.13 26.01 15.37
C ASP A 162 -0.22 24.53 15.25
N PRO A 163 -1.12 24.00 16.10
CA PRO A 163 -1.49 22.59 16.12
C PRO A 163 -2.45 22.17 15.00
N GLU A 164 -2.78 23.07 14.09
CA GLU A 164 -3.69 22.78 13.01
C GLU A 164 -3.10 21.71 12.06
N ILE A 165 -3.96 20.99 11.35
CA ILE A 165 -3.57 19.85 10.54
C ILE A 165 -4.01 19.96 9.08
N SER A 166 -4.69 21.05 8.70
CA SER A 166 -5.37 21.16 7.42
C SER A 166 -4.57 21.86 6.33
N ASP A 167 -3.37 22.29 6.62
CA ASP A 167 -2.44 22.89 5.67
C ASP A 167 -1.15 22.07 5.47
N HIS A 168 -0.22 22.60 4.67
CA HIS A 168 1.02 21.94 4.27
C HIS A 168 2.27 22.51 4.95
N GLU A 169 2.11 23.38 5.95
CA GLU A 169 3.22 24.03 6.64
C GLU A 169 3.01 24.06 8.16
N ALA A 170 4.03 24.44 8.89
CA ALA A 170 3.98 24.68 10.33
C ALA A 170 4.67 26.00 10.66
N GLU A 171 4.15 26.73 11.63
CA GLU A 171 4.69 28.03 12.07
C GLU A 171 5.86 27.86 13.02
N LEU A 172 6.75 28.84 13.02
CA LEU A 172 7.90 28.93 13.95
C LEU A 172 7.49 29.32 15.36
N ASP A 173 6.47 30.16 15.47
CA ASP A 173 5.97 30.74 16.72
C ASP A 173 4.48 30.56 16.87
N PHE A 174 3.99 30.61 18.10
CA PHE A 174 2.55 30.62 18.35
C PHE A 174 1.91 31.82 17.66
N PRO A 175 0.83 31.59 16.87
CA PRO A 175 0.17 32.65 16.18
C PRO A 175 -0.32 33.77 17.12
N ASP A 176 -0.02 35.02 16.76
CA ASP A 176 -0.55 36.20 17.43
C ASP A 176 -1.71 36.77 16.60
N SER A 177 -2.88 36.21 16.81
CA SER A 177 -4.07 36.55 16.05
C SER A 177 -5.24 36.96 16.97
N PRO A 178 -5.94 38.07 16.65
CA PRO A 178 -7.17 38.39 17.37
C PRO A 178 -8.37 37.51 17.02
N TYR A 179 -8.25 36.64 16.02
CA TYR A 179 -9.34 35.84 15.48
C TYR A 179 -9.35 34.42 16.01
N PHE A 180 -8.21 33.91 16.46
CA PHE A 180 -8.13 32.62 17.11
C PHE A 180 -7.02 32.60 18.16
N THR A 181 -7.18 31.74 19.15
CA THR A 181 -6.26 31.64 20.29
C THR A 181 -5.86 30.20 20.48
N ILE A 182 -4.58 29.92 20.54
CA ILE A 182 -4.07 28.60 20.92
C ILE A 182 -4.39 28.36 22.41
N ASP A 183 -4.92 27.18 22.66
CA ASP A 183 -5.30 26.75 24.03
C ASP A 183 -4.09 26.84 24.98
N THR A 184 -4.32 27.33 26.20
CA THR A 184 -3.25 27.51 27.18
C THR A 184 -2.63 26.19 27.60
N ASP A 185 -3.46 25.13 27.79
CA ASP A 185 -2.98 23.81 28.19
C ASP A 185 -2.09 23.20 27.07
N TYR A 186 -2.42 23.46 25.79
CA TYR A 186 -1.56 23.09 24.65
C TYR A 186 -0.23 23.85 24.67
N ARG A 187 -0.24 25.16 24.90
CA ARG A 187 1.00 25.96 25.00
C ARG A 187 1.90 25.48 26.12
N ASP A 188 1.33 25.19 27.27
CA ASP A 188 2.07 24.69 28.43
C ASP A 188 2.65 23.31 28.12
N TRP A 189 1.87 22.38 27.56
CA TRP A 189 2.34 21.08 27.10
C TRP A 189 3.50 21.20 26.11
N PHE A 190 3.35 22.03 25.07
CA PHE A 190 4.37 22.23 24.03
C PHE A 190 5.68 22.77 24.62
N ASN A 191 5.60 23.76 25.50
CA ASN A 191 6.78 24.35 26.15
C ASN A 191 7.45 23.38 27.12
N ASP A 192 6.68 22.60 27.87
CA ASP A 192 7.21 21.56 28.75
C ASP A 192 7.93 20.48 27.93
N LEU A 193 7.34 20.01 26.82
CA LEU A 193 7.96 19.06 25.93
C LEU A 193 9.26 19.63 25.33
N ARG A 194 9.23 20.87 24.82
CA ARG A 194 10.41 21.57 24.29
C ARG A 194 11.55 21.65 25.34
N SER A 195 11.23 21.82 26.60
CA SER A 195 12.22 21.94 27.67
C SER A 195 12.91 20.61 28.03
N THR A 196 12.30 19.48 27.71
CA THR A 196 12.74 18.16 28.12
C THR A 196 13.20 17.24 26.99
N GLN A 197 12.71 17.46 25.77
CA GLN A 197 12.90 16.56 24.62
C GLN A 197 14.35 16.36 24.19
N TYR A 198 15.21 17.36 24.41
CA TYR A 198 16.62 17.30 24.00
C TYR A 198 17.56 16.87 25.14
N THR A 199 16.99 16.38 26.26
CA THR A 199 17.78 16.02 27.45
C THR A 199 18.17 14.55 27.43
N TRP A 200 19.48 14.27 27.44
CA TRP A 200 20.02 12.93 27.54
C TRP A 200 19.66 12.26 28.90
N PRO A 201 19.40 10.94 28.94
CA PRO A 201 19.61 9.94 27.86
C PRO A 201 18.42 9.74 26.90
N TRP A 202 17.36 10.51 27.01
CA TRP A 202 16.10 10.35 26.25
C TRP A 202 15.93 11.42 25.17
N ALA A 203 17.03 12.06 24.79
CA ALA A 203 17.00 13.13 23.79
C ALA A 203 16.53 12.63 22.42
N MET A 204 15.62 13.39 21.81
CA MET A 204 15.07 13.14 20.48
C MET A 204 15.21 14.39 19.62
N PRO A 205 15.51 14.29 18.32
CA PRO A 205 15.62 15.43 17.40
C PRO A 205 14.22 15.89 16.95
N TRP A 206 13.42 16.41 17.88
CA TRP A 206 12.09 16.91 17.58
C TRP A 206 12.17 18.29 16.89
N THR A 207 11.64 18.37 15.66
CA THR A 207 11.76 19.58 14.84
C THR A 207 10.88 20.73 15.31
N ARG A 208 9.74 20.44 15.96
CA ARG A 208 8.69 21.40 16.29
C ARG A 208 8.01 22.01 15.07
N LEU A 209 8.28 21.49 13.88
CA LEU A 209 7.82 21.98 12.59
C LEU A 209 6.91 20.97 11.87
N GLY A 210 6.29 20.07 12.64
CA GLY A 210 5.28 19.14 12.12
C GLY A 210 5.82 18.01 11.25
N TYR A 211 7.13 17.77 11.30
CA TYR A 211 7.78 16.62 10.63
C TYR A 211 8.85 15.98 11.51
N THR A 212 9.11 14.70 11.29
CA THR A 212 10.19 13.95 11.94
C THR A 212 11.56 14.40 11.39
N TYR A 213 12.59 14.38 12.19
CA TYR A 213 13.95 14.74 11.75
C TYR A 213 14.63 13.53 11.09
N ASP A 214 14.82 13.57 9.77
CA ASP A 214 15.61 12.57 9.05
C ASP A 214 17.11 12.79 9.21
N TRP A 215 17.72 12.09 10.19
CA TRP A 215 19.17 12.19 10.41
C TRP A 215 20.00 11.29 9.50
N GLY A 216 19.35 10.53 8.60
CA GLY A 216 20.02 9.74 7.57
C GLY A 216 20.33 10.54 6.29
N ASP A 217 19.60 11.61 6.04
CA ASP A 217 19.89 12.52 4.93
C ASP A 217 20.63 13.76 5.44
N GLN A 218 21.83 13.99 4.91
CA GLN A 218 22.68 15.13 5.31
C GLN A 218 22.39 16.41 4.52
N THR A 219 21.47 16.34 3.57
CA THR A 219 21.13 17.45 2.65
C THR A 219 19.73 17.97 2.88
N ASP A 220 18.81 17.09 3.28
CA ASP A 220 17.43 17.40 3.60
C ASP A 220 17.00 16.62 4.85
N HIS A 221 16.72 17.32 5.93
CA HIS A 221 16.35 16.71 7.21
C HIS A 221 14.83 16.57 7.39
N VAL A 222 14.04 16.89 6.37
CA VAL A 222 12.58 16.72 6.42
C VAL A 222 12.23 15.24 6.29
N GLY A 223 11.68 14.68 7.36
CA GLY A 223 11.19 13.30 7.40
C GLY A 223 9.69 13.22 7.10
N MET A 224 8.98 12.39 7.86
CA MET A 224 7.53 12.20 7.70
C MET A 224 6.74 13.30 8.37
N SER A 225 5.58 13.64 7.84
CA SER A 225 4.60 14.49 8.53
C SER A 225 4.22 13.87 9.86
N GLU A 226 4.28 14.66 10.92
CA GLU A 226 4.17 14.18 12.29
C GLU A 226 2.91 14.71 12.95
N PHE A 227 2.16 13.80 13.55
CA PHE A 227 0.95 14.11 14.30
C PHE A 227 0.95 13.38 15.64
N ILE A 228 0.12 13.86 16.56
CA ILE A 228 -0.09 13.21 17.85
C ILE A 228 -1.58 12.92 18.04
N ILE A 229 -1.89 11.68 18.43
CA ILE A 229 -3.22 11.32 18.89
C ILE A 229 -3.39 11.85 20.31
N ARG A 230 -4.44 12.63 20.55
CA ARG A 230 -4.73 13.23 21.86
C ARG A 230 -4.90 12.16 22.94
N GLY A 231 -4.48 12.48 24.14
CA GLY A 231 -4.92 11.72 25.32
C GLY A 231 -6.45 11.74 25.43
N ASP A 232 -7.01 10.65 25.90
CA ASP A 232 -8.45 10.35 25.97
C ASP A 232 -9.14 10.12 24.60
N ALA A 233 -8.41 10.17 23.48
CA ALA A 233 -8.94 9.77 22.18
C ALA A 233 -9.26 8.28 22.13
N THR A 234 -10.39 7.93 21.56
CA THR A 234 -10.72 6.53 21.23
C THR A 234 -10.23 6.21 19.83
N VAL A 235 -9.35 5.24 19.71
CA VAL A 235 -8.81 4.73 18.45
C VAL A 235 -9.20 3.27 18.27
N ARG A 236 -9.29 2.85 17.00
CA ARG A 236 -9.51 1.44 16.65
C ARG A 236 -8.28 0.94 15.90
N ILE A 237 -7.73 -0.19 16.36
CA ILE A 237 -6.62 -0.83 15.68
C ILE A 237 -7.12 -1.39 14.33
N HIS A 238 -6.46 -0.98 13.26
CA HIS A 238 -6.69 -1.51 11.92
C HIS A 238 -5.81 -2.73 11.68
N SER A 239 -4.50 -2.57 11.83
CA SER A 239 -3.53 -3.63 11.61
C SER A 239 -2.36 -3.55 12.59
N MET A 240 -1.65 -4.68 12.74
CA MET A 240 -0.36 -4.77 13.45
C MET A 240 0.55 -5.66 12.61
N THR A 241 1.55 -5.06 11.97
CA THR A 241 2.39 -5.73 10.98
C THR A 241 3.87 -5.66 11.38
N PRO A 242 4.60 -6.79 11.46
CA PRO A 242 6.04 -6.78 11.71
C PRO A 242 6.78 -5.82 10.78
N THR A 243 7.83 -5.15 11.25
CA THR A 243 8.56 -4.13 10.48
C THR A 243 9.05 -4.66 9.13
N ALA A 244 9.56 -5.88 9.10
CA ALA A 244 10.02 -6.51 7.85
C ALA A 244 8.87 -6.74 6.85
N ASP A 245 7.67 -7.04 7.37
CA ASP A 245 6.50 -7.38 6.57
C ASP A 245 5.69 -6.12 6.21
N TYR A 246 5.74 -5.06 6.99
CA TYR A 246 5.02 -3.80 6.72
C TYR A 246 5.43 -3.16 5.40
N PHE A 247 6.64 -3.41 4.95
CA PHE A 247 7.23 -2.95 3.70
C PHE A 247 7.50 -4.09 2.71
N ALA A 248 7.58 -5.34 3.20
CA ALA A 248 7.65 -6.53 2.37
C ALA A 248 6.26 -7.09 2.03
N SER A 249 5.29 -6.83 2.92
CA SER A 249 3.86 -7.00 2.68
C SER A 249 3.20 -5.67 2.28
N LEU A 250 3.84 -4.92 1.44
CA LEU A 250 3.25 -4.83 0.12
C LEU A 250 3.50 -6.22 -0.51
N PRO A 251 2.61 -7.23 -0.37
CA PRO A 251 2.48 -8.06 -1.51
C PRO A 251 2.47 -7.04 -2.61
N VAL A 252 3.16 -7.29 -3.68
CA VAL A 252 2.68 -6.81 -4.94
C VAL A 252 1.34 -7.52 -5.05
N VAL A 253 0.37 -7.07 -4.23
CA VAL A 253 -1.00 -7.10 -4.67
C VAL A 253 -0.81 -6.32 -5.93
N LEU A 254 -0.80 -7.04 -7.03
CA LEU A 254 -1.10 -6.47 -8.31
C LEU A 254 -2.51 -5.89 -8.12
N ASN A 255 -2.60 -4.78 -7.37
CA ASN A 255 -3.72 -3.87 -7.45
C ASN A 255 -3.63 -3.34 -8.86
N SER A 256 -3.99 -4.25 -9.79
CA SER A 256 -4.23 -3.86 -11.15
C SER A 256 -5.30 -2.79 -11.06
N GLY A 257 -4.87 -1.53 -11.12
CA GLY A 257 -5.74 -0.41 -10.92
C GLY A 257 -5.12 0.76 -10.17
N ASP A 258 -4.02 0.60 -9.46
CA ASP A 258 -3.29 1.72 -8.86
C ASP A 258 -2.38 2.36 -9.90
N TYR A 259 -2.87 3.40 -10.60
CA TYR A 259 -2.15 4.06 -11.68
C TYR A 259 -1.24 5.20 -11.20
N ASN A 260 -1.34 5.61 -9.95
CA ASN A 260 -0.56 6.70 -9.39
C ASN A 260 0.37 6.25 -8.25
N GLY A 261 0.28 5.00 -7.81
CA GLY A 261 1.15 4.42 -6.81
C GLY A 261 0.82 4.84 -5.38
N ASN A 262 -0.43 5.28 -5.12
CA ASN A 262 -0.85 5.74 -3.79
C ASN A 262 -1.36 4.62 -2.87
N GLY A 263 -1.38 3.37 -3.35
CA GLY A 263 -1.85 2.21 -2.60
C GLY A 263 -3.35 1.95 -2.70
N THR A 264 -4.10 2.81 -3.41
CA THR A 264 -5.53 2.60 -3.70
C THR A 264 -5.72 2.28 -5.17
N SER A 265 -6.75 1.50 -5.49
CA SER A 265 -7.10 1.28 -6.90
C SER A 265 -7.82 2.50 -7.48
N ASP A 266 -7.38 2.94 -8.66
CA ASP A 266 -7.98 4.05 -9.39
C ASP A 266 -9.11 3.60 -10.32
N VAL A 267 -10.08 4.45 -10.49
CA VAL A 267 -11.17 4.21 -11.45
C VAL A 267 -10.72 4.54 -12.86
N ALA A 268 -10.63 3.53 -13.71
CA ALA A 268 -10.17 3.65 -15.07
C ALA A 268 -11.13 3.02 -16.08
N VAL A 269 -11.22 3.61 -17.26
CA VAL A 269 -11.96 3.07 -18.41
C VAL A 269 -11.11 3.08 -19.67
N PHE A 270 -11.27 2.04 -20.48
CA PHE A 270 -10.74 1.96 -21.82
C PHE A 270 -11.87 2.07 -22.85
N ARG A 271 -11.78 3.07 -23.75
CA ARG A 271 -12.70 3.23 -24.86
C ARG A 271 -12.12 2.61 -26.12
N GLY A 272 -12.53 1.40 -26.44
CA GLY A 272 -12.04 0.65 -27.58
C GLY A 272 -12.24 1.39 -28.91
N SER A 273 -13.35 2.11 -29.10
CA SER A 273 -13.64 2.85 -30.35
C SER A 273 -12.60 3.92 -30.71
N SER A 274 -11.85 4.40 -29.75
CA SER A 274 -10.84 5.46 -29.96
C SER A 274 -9.46 5.11 -29.42
N GLY A 275 -9.32 4.02 -28.66
CA GLY A 275 -8.10 3.71 -27.89
C GLY A 275 -7.86 4.66 -26.73
N LEU A 276 -8.90 5.35 -26.24
CA LEU A 276 -8.78 6.27 -25.12
C LEU A 276 -8.77 5.49 -23.79
N TRP A 277 -7.73 5.71 -23.03
CA TRP A 277 -7.65 5.41 -21.61
C TRP A 277 -7.99 6.67 -20.84
N SER A 278 -8.86 6.55 -19.86
CA SER A 278 -9.19 7.64 -18.94
C SER A 278 -9.14 7.10 -17.53
N VAL A 279 -8.19 7.59 -16.73
CA VAL A 279 -8.04 7.28 -15.29
C VAL A 279 -8.50 8.52 -14.53
N LYS A 280 -9.47 8.35 -13.64
CA LYS A 280 -10.19 9.44 -12.96
C LYS A 280 -9.23 10.26 -12.10
N GLY A 281 -9.17 11.57 -12.39
CA GLY A 281 -8.29 12.49 -11.66
C GLY A 281 -6.81 12.46 -12.08
N ILE A 282 -6.35 11.40 -12.81
CA ILE A 282 -4.93 11.15 -13.04
C ILE A 282 -4.53 11.44 -14.50
N THR A 283 -5.10 10.73 -15.49
CA THR A 283 -4.64 10.86 -16.87
C THR A 283 -5.72 10.56 -17.91
N ARG A 284 -5.50 11.14 -19.12
CA ARG A 284 -6.26 10.78 -20.33
C ARG A 284 -5.29 10.66 -21.50
N ILE A 285 -5.16 9.46 -22.04
CA ILE A 285 -4.24 9.19 -23.14
C ILE A 285 -4.87 8.26 -24.19
N TYR A 286 -4.31 8.28 -25.39
CA TYR A 286 -4.70 7.37 -26.46
C TYR A 286 -3.64 6.28 -26.62
N PHE A 287 -4.02 5.02 -26.38
CA PHE A 287 -3.16 3.86 -26.54
C PHE A 287 -3.99 2.61 -26.83
N GLY A 288 -3.77 2.01 -27.97
CA GLY A 288 -4.57 0.88 -28.46
C GLY A 288 -5.52 1.25 -29.59
N THR A 289 -6.36 0.30 -29.97
CA THR A 289 -7.33 0.41 -31.08
C THR A 289 -8.62 -0.36 -30.74
N THR A 290 -9.64 -0.27 -31.60
CA THR A 290 -10.99 -0.79 -31.40
C THR A 290 -11.07 -2.29 -31.01
N SER A 291 -10.13 -3.11 -31.44
CA SER A 291 -10.15 -4.56 -31.17
C SER A 291 -9.18 -5.01 -30.07
N ASP A 292 -8.53 -4.06 -29.44
CA ASP A 292 -7.59 -4.35 -28.36
C ASP A 292 -8.35 -4.58 -27.05
N ILE A 293 -7.83 -5.46 -26.21
CA ILE A 293 -8.34 -5.75 -24.86
C ILE A 293 -7.43 -5.03 -23.89
N PRO A 294 -7.97 -4.22 -22.96
CA PRO A 294 -7.18 -3.66 -21.87
C PRO A 294 -6.63 -4.80 -20.99
N VAL A 295 -5.37 -4.75 -20.68
CA VAL A 295 -4.65 -5.68 -19.81
C VAL A 295 -3.72 -4.90 -18.89
N PRO A 296 -4.27 -4.00 -18.03
CA PRO A 296 -3.45 -3.25 -17.11
C PRO A 296 -2.69 -4.17 -16.14
N GLY A 297 -1.59 -3.71 -15.61
CA GLY A 297 -0.75 -4.42 -14.64
C GLY A 297 0.56 -3.67 -14.45
N ASP A 298 1.28 -3.95 -13.41
CA ASP A 298 2.63 -3.42 -13.18
C ASP A 298 3.64 -4.32 -13.91
N TYR A 299 4.05 -3.94 -15.12
CA TYR A 299 4.94 -4.75 -15.97
C TYR A 299 6.43 -4.43 -15.77
N ASN A 300 6.75 -3.48 -14.92
CA ASN A 300 8.12 -3.05 -14.66
C ASN A 300 8.50 -3.09 -13.17
N ALA A 301 7.58 -3.54 -12.31
CA ALA A 301 7.74 -3.63 -10.86
C ALA A 301 8.05 -2.26 -10.20
N ASP A 302 7.45 -1.16 -10.72
CA ASP A 302 7.63 0.18 -10.14
C ASP A 302 6.53 0.54 -9.12
N GLY A 303 5.60 -0.39 -8.86
CA GLY A 303 4.48 -0.22 -7.93
C GLY A 303 3.29 0.51 -8.53
N THR A 304 3.34 0.89 -9.82
CA THR A 304 2.22 1.53 -10.51
C THR A 304 1.64 0.65 -11.61
N THR A 305 0.34 0.78 -11.84
CA THR A 305 -0.33 0.06 -12.92
C THR A 305 -0.01 0.68 -14.28
N ASP A 306 0.61 -0.10 -15.15
CA ASP A 306 0.90 0.30 -16.52
C ASP A 306 -0.31 0.19 -17.44
N ILE A 307 -0.42 1.14 -18.36
CA ILE A 307 -1.41 1.09 -19.43
C ILE A 307 -0.96 0.10 -20.49
N ALA A 308 -1.71 -0.99 -20.64
CA ALA A 308 -1.36 -2.06 -21.56
C ALA A 308 -2.57 -2.62 -22.33
N VAL A 309 -2.32 -3.09 -23.54
CA VAL A 309 -3.33 -3.72 -24.40
C VAL A 309 -2.85 -5.03 -24.98
N TYR A 310 -3.78 -5.98 -25.12
CA TYR A 310 -3.62 -7.21 -25.87
C TYR A 310 -4.41 -7.17 -27.18
N ARG A 311 -3.71 -7.33 -28.31
CA ARG A 311 -4.32 -7.40 -29.63
C ARG A 311 -4.53 -8.84 -30.08
N ARG A 312 -5.76 -9.31 -29.97
CA ARG A 312 -6.13 -10.68 -30.33
C ARG A 312 -5.70 -11.12 -31.72
N SER A 313 -5.89 -10.27 -32.73
CA SER A 313 -5.63 -10.61 -34.12
C SER A 313 -4.18 -11.02 -34.41
N SER A 314 -3.24 -10.55 -33.59
CA SER A 314 -1.80 -10.81 -33.76
C SER A 314 -1.10 -11.44 -32.57
N GLY A 315 -1.80 -11.61 -31.43
CA GLY A 315 -1.17 -11.99 -30.16
C GLY A 315 -0.22 -10.92 -29.62
N MET A 316 -0.40 -9.65 -30.02
CA MET A 316 0.48 -8.57 -29.58
C MET A 316 0.08 -8.07 -28.20
N TRP A 317 1.03 -8.03 -27.29
CA TRP A 317 1.00 -7.30 -26.06
C TRP A 317 1.76 -5.99 -26.24
N ALA A 318 1.16 -4.89 -25.89
CA ALA A 318 1.84 -3.60 -25.90
C ALA A 318 1.62 -2.93 -24.54
N VAL A 319 2.71 -2.66 -23.85
CA VAL A 319 2.76 -1.93 -22.58
C VAL A 319 3.36 -0.56 -22.85
N ARG A 320 2.65 0.47 -22.50
CA ARG A 320 2.98 1.85 -22.89
C ARG A 320 4.31 2.29 -22.26
N GLY A 321 5.25 2.70 -23.11
CA GLY A 321 6.58 3.16 -22.68
C GLY A 321 7.56 2.05 -22.27
N ILE A 322 7.09 0.80 -22.12
CA ILE A 322 7.90 -0.30 -21.58
C ILE A 322 8.25 -1.32 -22.66
N THR A 323 7.25 -2.01 -23.22
CA THR A 323 7.53 -3.13 -24.14
C THR A 323 6.44 -3.37 -25.18
N ARG A 324 6.84 -4.08 -26.23
CA ARG A 324 5.92 -4.70 -27.20
C ARG A 324 6.41 -6.11 -27.51
N THR A 325 5.55 -7.10 -27.27
CA THR A 325 5.87 -8.51 -27.51
C THR A 325 4.72 -9.21 -28.21
N TYR A 326 4.99 -10.34 -28.84
CA TYR A 326 3.99 -11.18 -29.49
C TYR A 326 3.94 -12.51 -28.76
N PHE A 327 2.80 -12.79 -28.14
CA PHE A 327 2.59 -14.02 -27.38
C PHE A 327 1.09 -14.37 -27.31
N GLY A 328 0.73 -15.53 -27.85
CA GLY A 328 -0.66 -15.95 -27.97
C GLY A 328 -1.21 -15.89 -29.40
N SER A 329 -2.50 -16.07 -29.54
CA SER A 329 -3.24 -16.12 -30.79
C SER A 329 -4.64 -15.54 -30.65
N SER A 330 -5.40 -15.46 -31.73
CA SER A 330 -6.73 -14.86 -31.75
C SER A 330 -7.78 -15.58 -30.88
N SER A 331 -7.56 -16.85 -30.55
CA SER A 331 -8.46 -17.65 -29.71
C SER A 331 -8.09 -17.64 -28.24
N ASP A 332 -6.99 -17.00 -27.87
CA ASP A 332 -6.48 -17.00 -26.51
C ASP A 332 -7.09 -15.84 -25.70
N THR A 333 -7.29 -16.08 -24.42
CA THR A 333 -7.68 -15.07 -23.42
C THR A 333 -6.42 -14.59 -22.71
N PRO A 334 -6.15 -13.29 -22.67
CA PRO A 334 -5.05 -12.76 -21.88
C PRO A 334 -5.30 -12.98 -20.39
N VAL A 335 -4.28 -13.37 -19.66
CA VAL A 335 -4.27 -13.61 -18.22
C VAL A 335 -2.98 -13.04 -17.63
N PRO A 336 -2.89 -11.69 -17.56
CA PRO A 336 -1.75 -11.06 -16.90
C PRO A 336 -1.70 -11.42 -15.40
N GLY A 337 -0.53 -11.43 -14.81
CA GLY A 337 -0.31 -11.72 -13.39
C GLY A 337 1.17 -11.92 -13.12
N ASP A 338 1.60 -11.79 -11.89
CA ASP A 338 2.96 -12.15 -11.45
C ASP A 338 2.98 -13.64 -11.09
N TYR A 339 3.43 -14.48 -12.02
CA TYR A 339 3.42 -15.94 -11.84
C TYR A 339 4.75 -16.51 -11.34
N ASP A 340 5.81 -15.71 -11.29
CA ASP A 340 7.11 -16.15 -10.79
C ASP A 340 7.58 -15.40 -9.55
N GLY A 341 6.80 -14.41 -9.08
CA GLY A 341 7.03 -13.69 -7.83
C GLY A 341 8.16 -12.67 -7.90
N ASP A 342 8.48 -12.18 -9.13
CA ASP A 342 9.53 -11.18 -9.31
C ASP A 342 9.03 -9.72 -9.13
N GLY A 343 7.73 -9.56 -8.83
CA GLY A 343 7.07 -8.29 -8.64
C GLY A 343 6.55 -7.66 -9.92
N SER A 344 6.89 -8.20 -11.09
CA SER A 344 6.40 -7.70 -12.38
C SER A 344 5.26 -8.55 -12.93
N CYS A 345 4.33 -7.90 -13.61
CA CYS A 345 3.22 -8.59 -14.27
C CYS A 345 3.69 -9.35 -15.52
N ASP A 346 3.53 -10.66 -15.54
CA ASP A 346 3.85 -11.52 -16.68
C ASP A 346 2.82 -11.46 -17.80
N THR A 347 3.28 -11.63 -19.02
CA THR A 347 2.38 -11.86 -20.15
C THR A 347 1.94 -13.33 -20.21
N GLY A 348 0.67 -13.58 -19.88
CA GLY A 348 0.08 -14.90 -19.85
C GLY A 348 -1.14 -15.06 -20.78
N ILE A 349 -1.35 -16.27 -21.31
CA ILE A 349 -2.56 -16.59 -22.07
C ILE A 349 -3.20 -17.90 -21.58
N PHE A 350 -4.54 -17.92 -21.62
CA PHE A 350 -5.34 -19.12 -21.50
C PHE A 350 -5.99 -19.48 -22.82
N ARG A 351 -5.78 -20.73 -23.28
CA ARG A 351 -6.42 -21.28 -24.47
C ARG A 351 -7.52 -22.25 -24.08
N GLY A 352 -8.75 -21.76 -24.02
CA GLY A 352 -9.91 -22.54 -23.58
C GLY A 352 -10.10 -23.85 -24.33
N ALA A 353 -9.86 -23.89 -25.64
CA ALA A 353 -10.04 -25.11 -26.44
C ALA A 353 -9.20 -26.30 -25.97
N SER A 354 -8.05 -26.06 -25.39
CA SER A 354 -7.14 -27.12 -24.91
C SER A 354 -6.88 -27.08 -23.39
N GLY A 355 -7.38 -26.08 -22.68
CA GLY A 355 -7.03 -25.84 -21.29
C GLY A 355 -5.57 -25.42 -21.09
N LEU A 356 -4.89 -24.95 -22.14
CA LEU A 356 -3.49 -24.53 -22.06
C LEU A 356 -3.39 -23.17 -21.39
N TRP A 357 -2.64 -23.09 -20.32
CA TRP A 357 -2.05 -21.90 -19.78
C TRP A 357 -0.60 -21.79 -20.26
N ALA A 358 -0.24 -20.67 -20.81
CA ALA A 358 1.13 -20.40 -21.19
C ALA A 358 1.50 -19.02 -20.64
N ILE A 359 2.47 -18.97 -19.76
CA ILE A 359 3.04 -17.77 -19.17
C ILE A 359 4.43 -17.60 -19.76
N LYS A 360 4.68 -16.48 -20.40
CA LYS A 360 5.87 -16.27 -21.20
C LYS A 360 7.11 -16.32 -20.31
N ASN A 361 8.07 -17.19 -20.70
CA ASN A 361 9.32 -17.48 -19.99
C ASN A 361 9.17 -18.13 -18.60
N VAL A 362 7.95 -18.28 -18.06
CA VAL A 362 7.71 -18.85 -16.73
C VAL A 362 7.25 -20.30 -16.82
N THR A 363 6.07 -20.58 -17.41
CA THR A 363 5.52 -21.93 -17.39
C THR A 363 4.53 -22.23 -18.53
N ARG A 364 4.29 -23.53 -18.76
CA ARG A 364 3.22 -24.04 -19.62
C ARG A 364 2.56 -25.24 -18.96
N VAL A 365 1.29 -25.12 -18.66
CA VAL A 365 0.52 -26.18 -18.01
C VAL A 365 -0.86 -26.33 -18.64
N TYR A 366 -1.51 -27.46 -18.38
CA TYR A 366 -2.87 -27.71 -18.84
C TYR A 366 -3.80 -27.81 -17.64
N LEU A 367 -4.73 -26.87 -17.54
CA LEU A 367 -5.79 -26.85 -16.53
C LEU A 367 -7.05 -26.26 -17.17
N GLY A 368 -8.15 -26.99 -17.08
CA GLY A 368 -9.42 -26.57 -17.65
C GLY A 368 -9.75 -27.18 -19.01
N SER A 369 -10.80 -26.67 -19.62
CA SER A 369 -11.35 -27.12 -20.88
C SER A 369 -12.18 -26.01 -21.54
N SER A 370 -12.74 -26.29 -22.72
CA SER A 370 -13.66 -25.38 -23.39
C SER A 370 -14.85 -25.03 -22.49
N GLY A 371 -15.12 -23.73 -22.34
CA GLY A 371 -16.19 -23.21 -21.48
C GLY A 371 -15.79 -22.89 -20.04
N ASP A 372 -14.60 -23.31 -19.60
CA ASP A 372 -14.04 -22.84 -18.34
C ASP A 372 -13.54 -21.40 -18.49
N ARG A 373 -13.66 -20.60 -17.42
CA ARG A 373 -13.11 -19.24 -17.36
C ARG A 373 -11.80 -19.25 -16.60
N PRO A 374 -10.74 -18.59 -17.08
CA PRO A 374 -9.56 -18.37 -16.28
C PRO A 374 -9.91 -17.45 -15.11
N VAL A 375 -9.36 -17.76 -13.95
CA VAL A 375 -9.46 -17.00 -12.70
C VAL A 375 -8.09 -17.00 -12.02
N PRO A 376 -7.11 -16.28 -12.60
CA PRO A 376 -5.82 -16.10 -11.95
C PRO A 376 -6.00 -15.32 -10.65
N GLY A 377 -5.17 -15.57 -9.65
CA GLY A 377 -5.18 -14.88 -8.35
C GLY A 377 -4.27 -15.56 -7.35
N ASP A 378 -3.91 -14.90 -6.30
CA ASP A 378 -3.09 -15.46 -5.22
C ASP A 378 -3.98 -16.21 -4.20
N PHE A 379 -4.28 -17.47 -4.47
CA PHE A 379 -5.08 -18.33 -3.60
C PHE A 379 -4.27 -19.01 -2.50
N THR A 380 -2.96 -18.84 -2.51
CA THR A 380 -2.03 -19.39 -1.51
C THR A 380 -1.55 -18.36 -0.52
N GLY A 381 -1.62 -17.06 -0.85
CA GLY A 381 -1.11 -15.95 -0.03
C GLY A 381 0.43 -15.87 -0.06
N ASP A 382 1.06 -16.40 -1.11
CA ASP A 382 2.53 -16.42 -1.23
C ASP A 382 3.08 -15.26 -2.09
N GLY A 383 2.19 -14.36 -2.54
CA GLY A 383 2.54 -13.23 -3.38
C GLY A 383 2.64 -13.55 -4.87
N THR A 384 2.42 -14.82 -5.27
CA THR A 384 2.44 -15.23 -6.68
C THR A 384 1.03 -15.47 -7.22
N THR A 385 0.84 -15.22 -8.50
CA THR A 385 -0.44 -15.50 -9.16
C THR A 385 -0.61 -17.00 -9.42
N ASP A 386 -1.59 -17.62 -8.79
CA ASP A 386 -1.96 -19.01 -9.03
C ASP A 386 -2.79 -19.19 -10.31
N ILE A 387 -2.56 -20.31 -10.99
CA ILE A 387 -3.34 -20.70 -12.15
C ILE A 387 -4.67 -21.31 -11.70
N GLY A 388 -5.77 -20.66 -12.02
CA GLY A 388 -7.10 -21.09 -11.62
C GLY A 388 -8.14 -21.06 -12.73
N ILE A 389 -9.13 -21.95 -12.66
CA ILE A 389 -10.30 -21.97 -13.55
C ILE A 389 -11.61 -22.01 -12.76
N PHE A 390 -12.62 -21.38 -13.33
CA PHE A 390 -14.01 -21.53 -12.91
C PHE A 390 -14.84 -22.20 -14.01
N ARG A 391 -15.47 -23.32 -13.67
CA ARG A 391 -16.38 -24.03 -14.56
C ARG A 391 -17.81 -23.59 -14.34
N LYS A 392 -18.29 -22.72 -15.21
CA LYS A 392 -19.62 -22.11 -15.09
C LYS A 392 -20.76 -23.13 -15.04
N SER A 393 -20.64 -24.29 -15.71
CA SER A 393 -21.69 -25.33 -15.76
C SER A 393 -21.92 -26.04 -14.42
N SER A 394 -20.93 -26.07 -13.53
CA SER A 394 -20.97 -26.83 -12.29
C SER A 394 -20.57 -26.07 -11.04
N GLY A 395 -20.14 -24.80 -11.16
CA GLY A 395 -19.58 -24.04 -10.07
C GLY A 395 -18.25 -24.60 -9.56
N LEU A 396 -17.52 -25.36 -10.38
CA LEU A 396 -16.20 -25.89 -9.99
C LEU A 396 -15.14 -24.82 -10.12
N TRP A 397 -14.44 -24.57 -9.04
CA TRP A 397 -13.15 -23.88 -8.98
C TRP A 397 -12.05 -24.93 -8.96
N GLY A 398 -11.11 -24.83 -9.86
CA GLY A 398 -9.90 -25.66 -9.87
C GLY A 398 -8.68 -24.77 -9.83
N ILE A 399 -8.01 -24.72 -8.69
CA ILE A 399 -6.77 -23.98 -8.51
C ILE A 399 -5.63 -24.98 -8.56
N LYS A 400 -4.69 -24.75 -9.46
CA LYS A 400 -3.59 -25.67 -9.72
C LYS A 400 -2.78 -25.95 -8.46
N ASP A 401 -2.59 -27.24 -8.14
CA ASP A 401 -1.82 -27.72 -6.99
C ASP A 401 -2.32 -27.23 -5.61
N VAL A 402 -3.39 -26.42 -5.55
CA VAL A 402 -3.96 -25.84 -4.33
C VAL A 402 -5.26 -26.52 -3.93
N SER A 403 -6.31 -26.40 -4.75
CA SER A 403 -7.63 -26.89 -4.38
C SER A 403 -8.57 -27.18 -5.54
N ARG A 404 -9.60 -27.98 -5.24
CA ARG A 404 -10.79 -28.15 -6.07
C ARG A 404 -12.02 -28.03 -5.19
N ILE A 405 -12.82 -27.00 -5.45
CA ILE A 405 -14.04 -26.74 -4.68
C ILE A 405 -15.22 -26.51 -5.61
N TYR A 406 -16.41 -26.79 -5.11
CA TYR A 406 -17.66 -26.47 -5.78
C TYR A 406 -18.32 -25.32 -5.04
N PHE A 407 -18.39 -24.16 -5.71
CA PHE A 407 -18.97 -22.94 -5.14
C PHE A 407 -19.54 -22.07 -6.27
N GLY A 408 -20.83 -21.78 -6.19
CA GLY A 408 -21.59 -21.15 -7.25
C GLY A 408 -22.45 -22.13 -8.05
N GLN A 409 -23.10 -21.63 -9.08
CA GLN A 409 -23.99 -22.38 -9.97
C GLN A 409 -23.86 -21.90 -11.42
N ALA A 410 -24.58 -22.60 -12.32
CA ALA A 410 -24.66 -22.21 -13.72
C ALA A 410 -25.20 -20.75 -13.82
N GLY A 411 -24.51 -19.89 -14.58
CA GLY A 411 -24.89 -18.51 -14.76
C GLY A 411 -24.12 -17.53 -13.87
N ASP A 412 -23.54 -17.98 -12.77
CA ASP A 412 -22.74 -17.11 -11.90
C ASP A 412 -21.46 -16.60 -12.60
N THR A 413 -21.04 -15.40 -12.23
CA THR A 413 -19.77 -14.79 -12.66
C THR A 413 -18.77 -14.94 -11.53
N PRO A 414 -17.59 -15.56 -11.75
CA PRO A 414 -16.55 -15.62 -10.74
C PRO A 414 -15.98 -14.24 -10.47
N VAL A 415 -15.73 -13.96 -9.20
CA VAL A 415 -15.15 -12.71 -8.67
C VAL A 415 -14.19 -13.08 -7.52
N PRO A 416 -13.05 -13.72 -7.83
CA PRO A 416 -12.05 -14.04 -6.81
C PRO A 416 -11.33 -12.77 -6.34
N GLY A 417 -10.98 -12.69 -5.06
CA GLY A 417 -10.25 -11.58 -4.47
C GLY A 417 -9.98 -11.79 -2.99
N ASP A 418 -9.11 -10.98 -2.43
CA ASP A 418 -8.85 -10.93 -1.00
C ASP A 418 -9.92 -10.09 -0.29
N PHE A 419 -10.96 -10.74 0.20
CA PHE A 419 -12.05 -10.09 0.93
C PHE A 419 -11.80 -9.96 2.42
N THR A 420 -10.71 -10.54 2.92
CA THR A 420 -10.37 -10.57 4.35
C THR A 420 -9.16 -9.72 4.69
N GLY A 421 -8.35 -9.34 3.69
CA GLY A 421 -7.11 -8.58 3.87
C GLY A 421 -5.96 -9.43 4.43
N ASP A 422 -6.07 -10.77 4.31
CA ASP A 422 -5.04 -11.68 4.82
C ASP A 422 -3.99 -12.06 3.76
N GLY A 423 -4.08 -11.48 2.55
CA GLY A 423 -3.22 -11.75 1.41
C GLY A 423 -3.64 -12.98 0.60
N THR A 424 -4.63 -13.74 1.06
CA THR A 424 -5.12 -14.95 0.38
C THR A 424 -6.44 -14.67 -0.33
N TRP A 425 -6.53 -15.02 -1.62
CA TRP A 425 -7.74 -14.78 -2.37
C TRP A 425 -8.82 -15.84 -2.11
N GLU A 426 -10.03 -15.39 -1.81
CA GLU A 426 -11.18 -16.22 -1.67
C GLU A 426 -11.97 -16.37 -2.97
N ALA A 427 -12.68 -17.49 -3.06
CA ALA A 427 -13.64 -17.69 -4.12
C ALA A 427 -14.92 -16.87 -3.88
N GLY A 428 -15.21 -15.96 -4.79
CA GLY A 428 -16.46 -15.21 -4.81
C GLY A 428 -17.24 -15.44 -6.10
N VAL A 429 -18.56 -15.34 -6.06
CA VAL A 429 -19.40 -15.33 -7.26
C VAL A 429 -20.47 -14.24 -7.17
N PHE A 430 -20.68 -13.58 -8.28
CA PHE A 430 -21.82 -12.70 -8.49
C PHE A 430 -22.88 -13.41 -9.32
N ARG A 431 -24.13 -13.34 -8.86
CA ARG A 431 -25.28 -13.90 -9.55
C ARG A 431 -26.08 -12.82 -10.25
N PRO A 432 -25.96 -12.67 -11.58
CA PRO A 432 -26.65 -11.61 -12.32
C PRO A 432 -28.16 -11.69 -12.24
N GLU A 433 -28.74 -12.90 -12.13
CA GLU A 433 -30.18 -13.11 -12.08
C GLU A 433 -30.88 -12.29 -10.99
N ASN A 434 -30.21 -12.09 -9.85
CA ASN A 434 -30.81 -11.40 -8.70
C ASN A 434 -29.88 -10.33 -8.09
N GLY A 435 -28.72 -10.04 -8.71
CA GLY A 435 -27.76 -9.07 -8.20
C GLY A 435 -27.09 -9.46 -6.89
N ARG A 436 -26.97 -10.75 -6.61
CA ARG A 436 -26.45 -11.25 -5.33
C ARG A 436 -25.02 -11.72 -5.43
N TRP A 437 -24.23 -11.29 -4.45
CA TRP A 437 -22.87 -11.72 -4.20
C TRP A 437 -22.85 -12.86 -3.18
N TYR A 438 -22.01 -13.84 -3.41
CA TYR A 438 -21.70 -14.90 -2.48
C TYR A 438 -20.18 -14.97 -2.35
N LEU A 439 -19.67 -14.75 -1.15
CA LEU A 439 -18.25 -14.86 -0.80
C LEU A 439 -18.09 -16.12 0.05
N ARG A 440 -17.28 -17.05 -0.41
CA ARG A 440 -17.17 -18.38 0.19
C ARG A 440 -16.64 -18.29 1.63
N ASN A 441 -17.36 -18.95 2.56
CA ASN A 441 -17.08 -18.95 4.01
C ASN A 441 -17.19 -17.60 4.71
N LEU A 442 -17.51 -16.51 3.99
CA LEU A 442 -17.58 -15.17 4.54
C LEU A 442 -19.03 -14.69 4.65
N THR A 443 -19.64 -14.30 3.53
CA THR A 443 -20.94 -13.65 3.56
C THR A 443 -21.68 -13.76 2.23
N ARG A 444 -22.95 -13.31 2.25
CA ARG A 444 -23.76 -13.07 1.04
C ARG A 444 -24.59 -11.82 1.22
N PHE A 445 -24.77 -11.07 0.15
CA PHE A 445 -25.56 -9.84 0.15
C PHE A 445 -26.08 -9.51 -1.24
N ASP A 446 -27.09 -8.66 -1.30
CA ASP A 446 -27.67 -8.15 -2.56
C ASP A 446 -27.01 -6.82 -2.88
N PHE A 447 -26.35 -6.74 -4.05
CA PHE A 447 -25.72 -5.50 -4.53
C PHE A 447 -25.52 -5.58 -6.05
N GLY A 448 -26.25 -4.76 -6.78
CA GLY A 448 -26.26 -4.77 -8.24
C GLY A 448 -27.56 -5.31 -8.83
N SER A 449 -27.52 -5.66 -10.10
CA SER A 449 -28.65 -6.18 -10.89
C SER A 449 -28.17 -7.00 -12.08
N SER A 450 -29.07 -7.52 -12.88
CA SER A 450 -28.73 -8.29 -14.09
C SER A 450 -28.03 -7.50 -15.20
N ILE A 451 -28.06 -6.18 -15.14
CA ILE A 451 -27.51 -5.28 -16.16
C ILE A 451 -26.14 -4.68 -15.79
N VAL A 452 -25.59 -5.06 -14.64
CA VAL A 452 -24.28 -4.56 -14.19
C VAL A 452 -23.19 -5.59 -14.40
N GLN A 453 -21.97 -5.13 -14.56
CA GLN A 453 -20.76 -5.94 -14.54
C GLN A 453 -20.15 -5.85 -13.13
N PRO A 454 -19.96 -6.99 -12.44
CA PRO A 454 -19.25 -7.01 -11.17
C PRO A 454 -17.75 -6.90 -11.40
N PHE A 455 -17.05 -6.25 -10.48
CA PHE A 455 -15.60 -6.23 -10.38
C PHE A 455 -15.19 -5.99 -8.92
N LEU A 456 -13.90 -6.11 -8.66
CA LEU A 456 -13.28 -5.89 -7.38
C LEU A 456 -12.27 -4.77 -7.50
N ILE A 457 -12.10 -4.04 -6.43
CA ILE A 457 -11.24 -2.85 -6.38
C ILE A 457 -10.93 -2.56 -4.90
N ASP A 458 -9.70 -2.39 -4.55
CA ASP A 458 -9.35 -1.84 -3.23
C ASP A 458 -9.40 -0.29 -3.36
N TYR A 459 -10.60 0.27 -3.20
CA TYR A 459 -10.86 1.68 -3.47
C TYR A 459 -10.51 2.57 -2.28
N ASP A 460 -10.58 2.05 -1.06
CA ASP A 460 -10.28 2.80 0.15
C ASP A 460 -8.89 2.49 0.72
N GLY A 461 -8.14 1.57 0.08
CA GLY A 461 -6.75 1.27 0.41
C GLY A 461 -6.57 0.48 1.70
N ASP A 462 -7.62 -0.23 2.15
CA ASP A 462 -7.58 -1.03 3.37
C ASP A 462 -6.98 -2.43 3.16
N SER A 463 -6.50 -2.70 1.95
CA SER A 463 -5.96 -3.99 1.48
C SER A 463 -7.01 -5.10 1.40
N THR A 464 -8.29 -4.78 1.49
CA THR A 464 -9.39 -5.70 1.17
C THR A 464 -10.03 -5.32 -0.16
N GLU A 465 -10.45 -6.33 -0.92
CA GLU A 465 -11.14 -6.07 -2.18
C GLU A 465 -12.58 -5.60 -1.93
N ASP A 466 -12.87 -4.36 -2.32
CA ASP A 466 -14.22 -3.81 -2.32
C ASP A 466 -15.07 -4.39 -3.45
N THR A 467 -16.28 -4.74 -3.10
CA THR A 467 -17.24 -5.20 -4.12
C THR A 467 -17.84 -4.00 -4.85
N ALA A 468 -17.68 -3.99 -6.17
CA ALA A 468 -18.13 -2.92 -7.01
C ALA A 468 -18.91 -3.42 -8.24
N VAL A 469 -19.75 -2.55 -8.78
CA VAL A 469 -20.48 -2.82 -10.01
C VAL A 469 -20.40 -1.65 -10.98
N TRP A 470 -20.24 -1.99 -12.26
CA TRP A 470 -20.26 -1.06 -13.39
C TRP A 470 -21.55 -1.20 -14.17
N GLN A 471 -22.27 -0.11 -14.36
CA GLN A 471 -23.43 -0.05 -15.25
C GLN A 471 -23.06 0.68 -16.54
N ASP A 472 -22.72 -0.07 -17.57
CA ASP A 472 -22.26 0.42 -18.87
C ASP A 472 -23.20 1.45 -19.50
N SER A 473 -24.50 1.17 -19.51
CA SER A 473 -25.50 2.04 -20.16
C SER A 473 -25.59 3.47 -19.59
N LEU A 474 -25.13 3.67 -18.36
CA LEU A 474 -25.20 4.94 -17.65
C LEU A 474 -23.81 5.48 -17.25
N GLY A 475 -22.74 4.72 -17.39
CA GLY A 475 -21.42 5.08 -16.89
C GLY A 475 -21.38 5.19 -15.35
N ILE A 476 -22.19 4.39 -14.65
CA ILE A 476 -22.24 4.42 -13.19
C ILE A 476 -21.28 3.38 -12.62
N TRP A 477 -20.43 3.86 -11.72
CA TRP A 477 -19.68 3.07 -10.77
C TRP A 477 -20.39 3.11 -9.43
N ASP A 478 -20.60 1.97 -8.84
CA ASP A 478 -21.19 1.83 -7.52
C ASP A 478 -20.28 0.88 -6.70
N ILE A 479 -19.61 1.44 -5.68
CA ILE A 479 -18.70 0.73 -4.79
C ILE A 479 -19.42 0.58 -3.46
N ARG A 480 -19.67 -0.65 -3.07
CA ARG A 480 -20.58 -0.98 -1.99
C ARG A 480 -20.17 -0.36 -0.66
N GLY A 481 -21.05 0.49 -0.11
CA GLY A 481 -20.82 1.12 1.19
C GLY A 481 -19.85 2.31 1.16
N ILE A 482 -19.18 2.57 0.03
CA ILE A 482 -18.14 3.57 -0.07
C ILE A 482 -18.55 4.72 -0.97
N SER A 483 -18.81 4.48 -2.27
CA SER A 483 -19.02 5.57 -3.22
C SER A 483 -19.88 5.18 -4.41
N ARG A 484 -20.57 6.19 -4.98
CA ARG A 484 -21.31 6.06 -6.23
C ARG A 484 -21.14 7.32 -7.07
N PHE A 485 -20.68 7.15 -8.32
CA PHE A 485 -20.42 8.29 -9.21
C PHE A 485 -20.55 7.91 -10.67
N TYR A 486 -20.54 8.93 -11.54
CA TYR A 486 -20.58 8.78 -12.99
C TYR A 486 -19.19 8.97 -13.58
N TYR A 487 -18.69 7.96 -14.29
CA TYR A 487 -17.41 8.04 -14.98
C TYR A 487 -17.36 7.08 -16.16
N GLY A 488 -17.01 7.56 -17.35
CA GLY A 488 -17.05 6.77 -18.57
C GLY A 488 -18.34 6.99 -19.38
N SER A 489 -18.57 6.15 -20.36
CA SER A 489 -19.69 6.20 -21.29
C SER A 489 -20.05 4.80 -21.75
N THR A 490 -21.21 4.62 -22.35
CA THR A 490 -21.64 3.35 -22.96
C THR A 490 -20.59 2.82 -23.94
N GLY A 491 -20.22 1.56 -23.78
CA GLY A 491 -19.19 0.85 -24.57
C GLY A 491 -17.76 1.06 -24.10
N ASP A 492 -17.55 1.79 -23.00
CA ASP A 492 -16.27 1.80 -22.29
C ASP A 492 -16.08 0.49 -21.51
N ILE A 493 -14.85 0.05 -21.35
CA ILE A 493 -14.51 -1.17 -20.60
C ILE A 493 -13.82 -0.73 -19.32
N PRO A 494 -14.30 -1.16 -18.13
CA PRO A 494 -13.53 -0.96 -16.91
C PRO A 494 -12.12 -1.50 -17.06
N ALA A 495 -11.15 -0.73 -16.63
CA ALA A 495 -9.72 -1.03 -16.76
C ALA A 495 -8.99 -0.83 -15.42
N THR A 496 -9.69 -1.14 -14.33
CA THR A 496 -9.18 -1.10 -12.97
C THR A 496 -8.50 -2.42 -12.59
N ARG A 497 -8.72 -3.49 -13.33
CA ARG A 497 -8.10 -4.81 -13.12
C ARG A 497 -8.09 -5.64 -14.40
#